data_308b163cb302630fbfe5deae31e643b8
#
_entry.id   308b163cb302630fbfe5deae31e643b8
#
_cell.length_a   1.000
_cell.length_b   1.000
_cell.length_c   1.000
_cell.angle_alpha   90.00
_cell.angle_beta   90.00
_cell.angle_gamma   90.00
#
_symmetry.space_group_name_H-M   'P 1'
#
loop_
_entity.id
_entity.type
_entity.pdbx_description
1 polymer ?
#
loop_
_entity_poly.entity_id
_entity_poly.type
_entity_poly.pdbx_seq_one_letter_code
_entity_poly.pdbx_strand_id
1 'polypeptide(L)'
;ERTLREIYLTGFEIVVKESAPKTIMSSYNLVNGTYANENAHLLQDILRRDWGFTGAVVTDWGGSNDHALGVKNGSTLEMPAPGGDAVRELLAAVKSGKITEADVDARLDELLTLIYDTHAAVQNHSRSFDADAHHALARRAAAESTVLLKNEDNLLPLAAGTKVAVIGDFAETPRYQGAGSSAVNSIKVDSLLGCWAESGLEQVGFAAGFDRQGTP
;
A
#
# COMPACT_ATOMS: atom_id res chain seq x y z
N GLU A 1 -8.03 5.14 -24.66
CA GLU A 1 -8.14 6.38 -23.87
C GLU A 1 -9.37 6.36 -22.97
N ARG A 2 -10.58 6.16 -23.50
CA ARG A 2 -11.82 6.19 -22.73
C ARG A 2 -11.81 5.17 -21.57
N THR A 3 -11.50 3.92 -21.86
CA THR A 3 -11.44 2.85 -20.84
C THR A 3 -10.37 3.17 -19.76
N LEU A 4 -9.21 3.66 -20.19
CA LEU A 4 -8.15 4.05 -19.28
C LEU A 4 -8.65 5.12 -18.29
N ARG A 5 -9.25 6.20 -18.78
CA ARG A 5 -9.71 7.31 -17.93
C ARG A 5 -10.95 6.98 -17.10
N GLU A 6 -11.95 6.31 -17.67
CA GLU A 6 -13.24 6.10 -17.02
C GLU A 6 -13.25 4.90 -16.04
N ILE A 7 -12.37 3.91 -16.23
CA ILE A 7 -12.34 2.71 -15.39
C ILE A 7 -11.07 2.67 -14.53
N TYR A 8 -9.88 2.75 -15.15
CA TYR A 8 -8.63 2.54 -14.42
C TYR A 8 -8.15 3.77 -13.65
N LEU A 9 -8.34 4.96 -14.18
CA LEU A 9 -7.78 6.19 -13.62
C LEU A 9 -8.76 7.02 -12.79
N THR A 10 -10.06 6.76 -12.85
CA THR A 10 -11.08 7.55 -12.12
C THR A 10 -10.80 7.64 -10.62
N GLY A 11 -10.44 6.53 -9.97
CA GLY A 11 -10.10 6.52 -8.54
C GLY A 11 -8.88 7.39 -8.21
N PHE A 12 -7.87 7.36 -9.06
CA PHE A 12 -6.67 8.19 -8.90
C PHE A 12 -6.99 9.68 -9.14
N GLU A 13 -7.80 9.99 -10.13
CA GLU A 13 -8.25 11.36 -10.40
C GLU A 13 -8.96 11.98 -9.20
N ILE A 14 -9.90 11.24 -8.59
CA ILE A 14 -10.63 11.67 -7.38
C ILE A 14 -9.64 11.92 -6.25
N VAL A 15 -8.74 10.99 -5.97
CA VAL A 15 -7.74 11.15 -4.90
C VAL A 15 -6.85 12.36 -5.15
N VAL A 16 -6.34 12.55 -6.37
CA VAL A 16 -5.46 13.69 -6.69
C VAL A 16 -6.20 15.02 -6.52
N LYS A 17 -7.42 15.13 -7.05
CA LYS A 17 -8.18 16.38 -7.03
C LYS A 17 -8.78 16.73 -5.66
N GLU A 18 -9.21 15.73 -4.90
CA GLU A 18 -9.93 15.97 -3.64
C GLU A 18 -9.03 15.91 -2.40
N SER A 19 -7.93 15.14 -2.45
CA SER A 19 -7.04 14.95 -1.28
C SER A 19 -5.68 15.62 -1.42
N ALA A 20 -5.30 16.08 -2.63
CA ALA A 20 -4.01 16.70 -2.92
C ALA A 20 -2.82 15.94 -2.31
N PRO A 21 -2.64 14.64 -2.63
CA PRO A 21 -1.57 13.83 -2.04
C PRO A 21 -0.20 14.39 -2.42
N LYS A 22 0.76 14.26 -1.53
CA LYS A 22 2.14 14.73 -1.78
C LYS A 22 2.95 13.76 -2.64
N THR A 23 2.54 12.50 -2.69
CA THR A 23 3.20 11.45 -3.48
C THR A 23 2.18 10.57 -4.17
N ILE A 24 2.58 9.99 -5.31
CA ILE A 24 1.86 8.92 -6.00
C ILE A 24 2.87 7.89 -6.48
N MET A 25 2.48 6.62 -6.47
CA MET A 25 3.33 5.54 -6.97
C MET A 25 2.96 5.17 -8.40
N SER A 26 3.97 4.97 -9.26
CA SER A 26 3.79 4.39 -10.58
C SER A 26 3.56 2.87 -10.49
N SER A 27 3.57 2.16 -11.61
CA SER A 27 3.35 0.72 -11.67
C SER A 27 4.30 0.02 -12.62
N TYR A 28 4.40 -1.32 -12.51
CA TYR A 28 5.29 -2.14 -13.33
C TYR A 28 4.85 -2.32 -14.77
N ASN A 29 3.54 -2.23 -15.04
CA ASN A 29 2.96 -2.66 -16.28
C ASN A 29 3.12 -1.64 -17.41
N LEU A 30 2.97 -2.13 -18.63
CA LEU A 30 2.83 -1.29 -19.82
C LEU A 30 1.43 -0.68 -19.88
N VAL A 31 1.37 0.60 -20.24
CA VAL A 31 0.13 1.30 -20.61
C VAL A 31 0.27 1.73 -22.07
N ASN A 32 -0.52 1.13 -22.93
CA ASN A 32 -0.46 1.38 -24.39
C ASN A 32 0.96 1.24 -24.98
N GLY A 33 1.68 0.21 -24.55
CA GLY A 33 3.02 -0.11 -25.08
C GLY A 33 4.19 0.62 -24.42
N THR A 34 3.95 1.49 -23.43
CA THR A 34 5.01 2.18 -22.68
C THR A 34 4.88 1.84 -21.20
N TYR A 35 5.98 1.52 -20.54
CA TYR A 35 5.99 1.28 -19.08
C TYR A 35 5.46 2.50 -18.35
N ALA A 36 4.61 2.28 -17.35
CA ALA A 36 3.91 3.35 -16.64
C ALA A 36 4.84 4.41 -16.06
N ASN A 37 6.00 3.99 -15.54
CA ASN A 37 6.99 4.90 -14.96
C ASN A 37 7.69 5.83 -15.99
N GLU A 38 7.62 5.49 -17.27
CA GLU A 38 8.26 6.21 -18.37
C GLU A 38 7.25 6.85 -19.31
N ASN A 39 5.96 6.73 -18.99
CA ASN A 39 4.87 7.13 -19.85
C ASN A 39 4.53 8.61 -19.71
N ALA A 40 5.01 9.45 -20.65
CA ALA A 40 4.76 10.88 -20.64
C ALA A 40 3.26 11.23 -20.65
N HIS A 41 2.44 10.50 -21.43
CA HIS A 41 1.01 10.73 -21.46
C HIS A 41 0.36 10.51 -20.09
N LEU A 42 0.77 9.43 -19.38
CA LEU A 42 0.25 9.12 -18.06
C LEU A 42 0.74 10.15 -17.01
N LEU A 43 2.04 10.41 -16.95
CA LEU A 43 2.66 11.17 -15.86
C LEU A 43 2.64 12.69 -16.08
N GLN A 44 2.84 13.14 -17.33
CA GLN A 44 2.87 14.57 -17.64
C GLN A 44 1.48 15.07 -18.07
N ASP A 45 0.85 14.42 -19.05
CA ASP A 45 -0.40 14.94 -19.59
C ASP A 45 -1.56 14.72 -18.62
N ILE A 46 -1.79 13.50 -18.19
CA ILE A 46 -2.94 13.17 -17.34
C ILE A 46 -2.71 13.62 -15.91
N LEU A 47 -1.66 13.09 -15.27
CA LEU A 47 -1.44 13.30 -13.84
C LEU A 47 -1.15 14.78 -13.53
N ARG A 48 -0.16 15.38 -14.21
CA ARG A 48 0.31 16.73 -13.86
C ARG A 48 -0.53 17.81 -14.53
N ARG A 49 -0.72 17.77 -15.85
CA ARG A 49 -1.42 18.82 -16.57
C ARG A 49 -2.94 18.80 -16.34
N ASP A 50 -3.58 17.62 -16.56
CA ASP A 50 -5.04 17.52 -16.52
C ASP A 50 -5.58 17.50 -15.09
N TRP A 51 -4.90 16.85 -14.15
CA TRP A 51 -5.33 16.76 -12.75
C TRP A 51 -4.66 17.75 -11.81
N GLY A 52 -3.58 18.40 -12.23
CA GLY A 52 -2.88 19.43 -11.43
C GLY A 52 -2.01 18.85 -10.31
N PHE A 53 -1.54 17.60 -10.43
CA PHE A 53 -0.64 17.02 -9.43
C PHE A 53 0.73 17.71 -9.45
N THR A 54 1.16 18.19 -8.29
CA THR A 54 2.44 18.91 -8.10
C THR A 54 3.44 18.15 -7.22
N GLY A 55 3.07 16.95 -6.75
CA GLY A 55 3.90 16.17 -5.85
C GLY A 55 4.93 15.29 -6.55
N ALA A 56 5.58 14.43 -5.79
CA ALA A 56 6.57 13.49 -6.27
C ALA A 56 5.95 12.16 -6.74
N VAL A 57 6.40 11.67 -7.90
CA VAL A 57 6.10 10.32 -8.38
C VAL A 57 7.19 9.37 -7.92
N VAL A 58 6.80 8.33 -7.16
CA VAL A 58 7.70 7.27 -6.70
C VAL A 58 7.49 6.05 -7.59
N THR A 59 8.56 5.35 -7.97
CA THR A 59 8.40 4.09 -8.71
C THR A 59 7.76 3.03 -7.83
N ASP A 60 7.01 2.10 -8.44
CA ASP A 60 6.84 0.80 -7.81
C ASP A 60 8.20 0.11 -7.69
N TRP A 61 8.34 -0.84 -6.77
CA TRP A 61 9.63 -1.41 -6.36
C TRP A 61 10.35 -2.11 -7.50
N GLY A 62 11.38 -1.45 -8.06
CA GLY A 62 12.09 -1.93 -9.24
C GLY A 62 11.35 -1.71 -10.56
N GLY A 63 10.37 -0.79 -10.61
CA GLY A 63 9.52 -0.53 -11.78
C GLY A 63 10.12 0.38 -12.85
N SER A 64 11.38 0.82 -12.71
CA SER A 64 12.08 1.63 -13.72
C SER A 64 12.82 0.74 -14.74
N ASN A 65 12.62 1.00 -16.03
CA ASN A 65 13.30 0.26 -17.12
C ASN A 65 14.27 1.14 -17.91
N ASP A 66 13.89 2.39 -18.20
CA ASP A 66 14.77 3.43 -18.77
C ASP A 66 14.81 4.60 -17.78
N HIS A 67 15.86 4.67 -16.98
CA HIS A 67 16.01 5.67 -15.92
C HIS A 67 15.96 7.10 -16.45
N ALA A 68 16.61 7.36 -17.59
CA ALA A 68 16.63 8.68 -18.20
C ALA A 68 15.25 9.09 -18.72
N LEU A 69 14.54 8.16 -19.34
CA LEU A 69 13.19 8.42 -19.84
C LEU A 69 12.19 8.63 -18.68
N GLY A 70 12.35 7.88 -17.59
CA GLY A 70 11.59 8.07 -16.35
C GLY A 70 11.74 9.50 -15.82
N VAL A 71 12.97 9.99 -15.63
CA VAL A 71 13.26 11.35 -15.18
C VAL A 71 12.65 12.39 -16.12
N LYS A 72 12.85 12.25 -17.42
CA LYS A 72 12.30 13.16 -18.44
C LYS A 72 10.78 13.23 -18.38
N ASN A 73 10.14 12.09 -18.20
CA ASN A 73 8.68 11.96 -18.29
C ASN A 73 7.95 12.07 -16.94
N GLY A 74 8.66 12.39 -15.84
CA GLY A 74 8.00 12.80 -14.60
C GLY A 74 8.10 11.85 -13.42
N SER A 75 8.93 10.81 -13.50
CA SER A 75 9.29 9.98 -12.34
C SER A 75 10.29 10.73 -11.47
N THR A 76 9.97 10.92 -10.18
CA THR A 76 10.74 11.77 -9.27
C THR A 76 11.74 10.97 -8.45
N LEU A 77 11.31 9.84 -7.89
CA LEU A 77 12.12 9.04 -6.97
C LEU A 77 12.05 7.57 -7.33
N GLU A 78 13.20 6.97 -7.59
CA GLU A 78 13.29 5.54 -7.87
C GLU A 78 13.53 4.72 -6.60
N MET A 79 12.73 3.66 -6.43
CA MET A 79 12.79 2.72 -5.33
C MET A 79 12.78 1.26 -5.80
N PRO A 80 13.65 0.37 -5.26
CA PRO A 80 14.82 0.71 -4.43
C PRO A 80 15.87 1.45 -5.26
N ALA A 81 16.83 2.08 -4.60
CA ALA A 81 17.94 2.72 -5.30
C ALA A 81 18.66 1.70 -6.22
N PRO A 82 18.74 1.95 -7.53
CA PRO A 82 19.27 0.97 -8.50
C PRO A 82 20.79 0.85 -8.48
N GLY A 83 21.45 1.58 -7.56
CA GLY A 83 22.91 1.61 -7.44
C GLY A 83 23.59 2.53 -8.44
N GLY A 84 24.89 2.33 -8.60
CA GLY A 84 25.73 3.23 -9.40
C GLY A 84 25.47 3.16 -10.92
N ASP A 85 24.78 2.14 -11.42
CA ASP A 85 24.52 1.99 -12.85
C ASP A 85 23.52 3.04 -13.37
N ALA A 86 22.45 3.27 -12.65
CA ALA A 86 21.48 4.30 -13.02
C ALA A 86 22.07 5.71 -12.96
N VAL A 87 22.94 5.99 -11.98
CA VAL A 87 23.66 7.27 -11.92
C VAL A 87 24.54 7.48 -13.16
N ARG A 88 25.26 6.43 -13.59
CA ARG A 88 26.07 6.49 -14.81
C ARG A 88 25.22 6.69 -16.07
N GLU A 89 24.08 6.01 -16.14
CA GLU A 89 23.11 6.16 -17.24
C GLU A 89 22.56 7.58 -17.31
N LEU A 90 22.12 8.16 -16.18
CA LEU A 90 21.62 9.53 -16.13
C LEU A 90 22.69 10.55 -16.54
N LEU A 91 23.92 10.43 -16.03
CA LEU A 91 25.04 11.29 -16.42
C LEU A 91 25.37 11.19 -17.91
N ALA A 92 25.34 9.98 -18.47
CA ALA A 92 25.54 9.76 -19.89
C ALA A 92 24.39 10.36 -20.73
N ALA A 93 23.15 10.24 -20.26
CA ALA A 93 21.97 10.78 -20.90
C ALA A 93 21.99 12.32 -20.96
N VAL A 94 22.40 12.99 -19.89
CA VAL A 94 22.62 14.44 -19.89
C VAL A 94 23.74 14.83 -20.86
N LYS A 95 24.89 14.18 -20.79
CA LYS A 95 26.03 14.46 -21.69
C LYS A 95 25.72 14.27 -23.17
N SER A 96 24.86 13.28 -23.49
CA SER A 96 24.44 13.03 -24.88
C SER A 96 23.28 13.90 -25.36
N GLY A 97 22.64 14.66 -24.46
CA GLY A 97 21.44 15.43 -24.76
C GLY A 97 20.14 14.61 -24.85
N LYS A 98 20.14 13.34 -24.42
CA LYS A 98 18.94 12.50 -24.33
C LYS A 98 17.93 13.12 -23.33
N ILE A 99 18.44 13.65 -22.24
CA ILE A 99 17.72 14.48 -21.27
C ILE A 99 18.51 15.76 -20.99
N THR A 100 17.87 16.77 -20.44
CA THR A 100 18.49 18.04 -20.08
C THR A 100 18.73 18.14 -18.57
N GLU A 101 19.61 19.05 -18.14
CA GLU A 101 19.73 19.39 -16.72
C GLU A 101 18.41 19.90 -16.16
N ALA A 102 17.63 20.64 -16.93
CA ALA A 102 16.30 21.11 -16.51
C ALA A 102 15.31 19.97 -16.25
N ASP A 103 15.41 18.83 -16.94
CA ASP A 103 14.60 17.64 -16.64
C ASP A 103 14.97 17.06 -15.27
N VAL A 104 16.25 17.08 -14.92
CA VAL A 104 16.75 16.63 -13.61
C VAL A 104 16.36 17.60 -12.51
N ASP A 105 16.56 18.90 -12.74
CA ASP A 105 16.22 19.96 -11.79
C ASP A 105 14.73 19.94 -11.43
N ALA A 106 13.85 19.72 -12.41
CA ALA A 106 12.42 19.61 -12.18
C ALA A 106 12.07 18.45 -11.21
N ARG A 107 12.75 17.31 -11.32
CA ARG A 107 12.56 16.17 -10.39
C ARG A 107 13.17 16.47 -9.02
N LEU A 108 14.30 17.15 -9.00
CA LEU A 108 14.95 17.57 -7.76
C LEU A 108 14.08 18.57 -6.98
N ASP A 109 13.47 19.53 -7.65
CA ASP A 109 12.56 20.50 -7.03
C ASP A 109 11.33 19.84 -6.42
N GLU A 110 10.74 18.84 -7.11
CA GLU A 110 9.63 18.04 -6.57
C GLU A 110 10.05 17.28 -5.29
N LEU A 111 11.21 16.64 -5.31
CA LEU A 111 11.75 15.90 -4.17
C LEU A 111 12.08 16.82 -2.99
N LEU A 112 12.75 17.94 -3.24
CA LEU A 112 13.09 18.92 -2.21
C LEU A 112 11.83 19.54 -1.59
N THR A 113 10.83 19.86 -2.40
CA THR A 113 9.53 20.36 -1.92
C THR A 113 8.88 19.34 -0.99
N LEU A 114 8.85 18.05 -1.37
CA LEU A 114 8.34 16.97 -0.53
C LEU A 114 9.09 16.90 0.81
N ILE A 115 10.43 16.97 0.78
CA ILE A 115 11.26 16.90 1.99
C ILE A 115 10.99 18.10 2.93
N TYR A 116 10.93 19.31 2.40
CA TYR A 116 10.65 20.52 3.19
C TYR A 116 9.25 20.49 3.80
N ASP A 117 8.24 20.14 3.02
CA ASP A 117 6.85 20.05 3.47
C ASP A 117 6.68 19.01 4.57
N THR A 118 7.25 17.82 4.39
CA THR A 118 7.16 16.74 5.38
C THR A 118 7.99 17.05 6.62
N HIS A 119 9.14 17.69 6.49
CA HIS A 119 9.93 18.14 7.63
C HIS A 119 9.15 19.15 8.47
N ALA A 120 8.54 20.15 7.86
CA ALA A 120 7.72 21.13 8.55
C ALA A 120 6.52 20.48 9.28
N ALA A 121 5.87 19.50 8.65
CA ALA A 121 4.78 18.76 9.28
C ALA A 121 5.25 17.98 10.52
N VAL A 122 6.38 17.29 10.44
CA VAL A 122 6.96 16.52 11.57
C VAL A 122 7.30 17.42 12.78
N GLN A 123 7.76 18.65 12.54
CA GLN A 123 8.05 19.60 13.64
C GLN A 123 6.80 20.06 14.39
N ASN A 124 5.64 20.04 13.73
CA ASN A 124 4.39 20.59 14.24
C ASN A 124 3.40 19.52 14.75
N HIS A 125 3.73 18.23 14.66
CA HIS A 125 2.84 17.15 15.06
C HIS A 125 3.39 16.33 16.22
N SER A 126 2.46 15.84 17.08
CA SER A 126 2.79 14.83 18.09
C SER A 126 3.27 13.54 17.41
N ARG A 127 4.30 12.93 17.96
CA ARG A 127 4.82 11.62 17.53
C ARG A 127 4.15 10.45 18.26
N SER A 128 3.17 10.75 19.11
CA SER A 128 2.43 9.73 19.85
C SER A 128 1.09 9.43 19.17
N PHE A 129 0.65 8.20 19.31
CA PHE A 129 -0.69 7.76 18.92
C PHE A 129 -1.26 6.83 19.99
N ASP A 130 -2.57 6.74 20.10
CA ASP A 130 -3.26 5.84 21.02
C ASP A 130 -3.39 4.46 20.37
N ALA A 131 -2.48 3.54 20.75
CA ALA A 131 -2.47 2.19 20.23
C ALA A 131 -3.74 1.40 20.61
N ASP A 132 -4.34 1.66 21.77
CA ASP A 132 -5.55 0.99 22.23
C ASP A 132 -6.76 1.44 21.43
N ALA A 133 -6.89 2.73 21.17
CA ALA A 133 -7.95 3.27 20.30
C ALA A 133 -7.84 2.74 18.87
N HIS A 134 -6.62 2.67 18.31
CA HIS A 134 -6.39 2.10 16.97
C HIS A 134 -6.71 0.61 16.92
N HIS A 135 -6.35 -0.15 17.96
CA HIS A 135 -6.69 -1.57 18.06
C HIS A 135 -8.21 -1.80 18.14
N ALA A 136 -8.91 -1.01 18.96
CA ALA A 136 -10.37 -1.06 19.04
C ALA A 136 -11.03 -0.72 17.69
N LEU A 137 -10.50 0.26 16.96
CA LEU A 137 -10.97 0.59 15.61
C LEU A 137 -10.75 -0.56 14.63
N ALA A 138 -9.58 -1.21 14.66
CA ALA A 138 -9.28 -2.37 13.81
C ALA A 138 -10.22 -3.54 14.09
N ARG A 139 -10.51 -3.84 15.36
CA ARG A 139 -11.51 -4.86 15.76
C ARG A 139 -12.90 -4.55 15.22
N ARG A 140 -13.35 -3.29 15.36
CA ARG A 140 -14.64 -2.86 14.83
C ARG A 140 -14.71 -2.98 13.31
N ALA A 141 -13.68 -2.53 12.60
CA ALA A 141 -13.60 -2.64 11.15
C ALA A 141 -13.64 -4.11 10.69
N ALA A 142 -12.94 -5.01 11.37
CA ALA A 142 -12.99 -6.45 11.07
C ALA A 142 -14.40 -7.02 11.26
N ALA A 143 -15.07 -6.69 12.35
CA ALA A 143 -16.44 -7.14 12.63
C ALA A 143 -17.44 -6.61 11.59
N GLU A 144 -17.35 -5.33 11.25
CA GLU A 144 -18.24 -4.67 10.27
C GLU A 144 -17.99 -5.14 8.82
N SER A 145 -16.78 -5.63 8.53
CA SER A 145 -16.41 -6.18 7.22
C SER A 145 -16.80 -7.66 7.04
N THR A 146 -17.24 -8.34 8.10
CA THR A 146 -17.63 -9.75 8.05
C THR A 146 -19.03 -9.89 7.45
N VAL A 147 -19.14 -10.74 6.41
CA VAL A 147 -20.42 -11.03 5.74
C VAL A 147 -20.88 -12.44 6.08
N LEU A 148 -22.06 -12.56 6.67
CA LEU A 148 -22.68 -13.86 6.95
C LEU A 148 -23.33 -14.39 5.68
N LEU A 149 -22.66 -15.36 5.02
CA LEU A 149 -23.11 -15.91 3.73
C LEU A 149 -24.24 -16.93 3.87
N LYS A 150 -24.31 -17.62 5.01
CA LYS A 150 -25.26 -18.70 5.25
C LYS A 150 -25.56 -18.83 6.75
N ASN A 151 -26.82 -18.96 7.11
CA ASN A 151 -27.27 -19.20 8.49
C ASN A 151 -28.56 -20.03 8.49
N GLU A 152 -28.42 -21.35 8.27
CA GLU A 152 -29.54 -22.27 8.26
C GLU A 152 -30.07 -22.47 9.68
N ASP A 153 -31.37 -22.60 9.81
CA ASP A 153 -32.08 -22.79 11.08
C ASP A 153 -31.76 -21.74 12.17
N ASN A 154 -31.25 -20.57 11.76
CA ASN A 154 -30.84 -19.50 12.69
C ASN A 154 -29.83 -19.99 13.74
N LEU A 155 -28.88 -20.83 13.35
CA LEU A 155 -27.83 -21.37 14.23
C LEU A 155 -26.99 -20.25 14.87
N LEU A 156 -26.72 -19.19 14.12
CA LEU A 156 -25.96 -18.01 14.59
C LEU A 156 -26.89 -16.84 14.89
N PRO A 157 -26.60 -16.04 15.95
CA PRO A 157 -25.48 -16.21 16.89
C PRO A 157 -25.70 -17.38 17.86
N LEU A 158 -24.60 -18.01 18.27
CA LEU A 158 -24.63 -19.09 19.27
C LEU A 158 -25.11 -18.52 20.63
N ALA A 159 -25.95 -19.27 21.31
CA ALA A 159 -26.39 -18.90 22.65
C ALA A 159 -25.26 -18.96 23.67
N ALA A 160 -25.27 -18.09 24.67
CA ALA A 160 -24.32 -18.13 25.77
C ALA A 160 -24.31 -19.53 26.46
N GLY A 161 -23.13 -20.01 26.82
CA GLY A 161 -22.93 -21.34 27.39
C GLY A 161 -22.95 -22.49 26.35
N THR A 162 -23.12 -22.20 25.05
CA THR A 162 -23.02 -23.24 24.03
C THR A 162 -21.62 -23.88 24.06
N LYS A 163 -21.59 -25.21 24.04
CA LYS A 163 -20.36 -26.02 24.04
C LYS A 163 -19.78 -26.02 22.64
N VAL A 164 -18.51 -25.57 22.51
CA VAL A 164 -17.81 -25.46 21.24
C VAL A 164 -16.43 -26.11 21.31
N ALA A 165 -16.13 -27.01 20.37
CA ALA A 165 -14.79 -27.48 20.11
C ALA A 165 -14.16 -26.60 19.05
N VAL A 166 -12.93 -26.13 19.30
CA VAL A 166 -12.17 -25.29 18.37
C VAL A 166 -11.16 -26.15 17.64
N ILE A 167 -11.20 -26.14 16.31
CA ILE A 167 -10.28 -26.89 15.45
C ILE A 167 -9.65 -25.92 14.47
N GLY A 168 -8.33 -25.90 14.41
CA GLY A 168 -7.54 -25.06 13.53
C GLY A 168 -6.50 -24.24 14.29
N ASP A 169 -5.25 -24.38 13.90
CA ASP A 169 -4.11 -23.71 14.53
C ASP A 169 -4.24 -22.17 14.51
N PHE A 170 -4.89 -21.61 13.50
CA PHE A 170 -5.09 -20.15 13.40
C PHE A 170 -6.00 -19.58 14.49
N ALA A 171 -6.72 -20.40 15.23
CA ALA A 171 -7.46 -19.97 16.40
C ALA A 171 -6.54 -19.51 17.55
N GLU A 172 -5.35 -20.09 17.64
CA GLU A 172 -4.31 -19.73 18.61
C GLU A 172 -3.31 -18.74 18.02
N THR A 173 -2.81 -19.03 16.81
CA THR A 173 -1.83 -18.19 16.12
C THR A 173 -2.43 -17.68 14.80
N PRO A 174 -3.12 -16.53 14.82
CA PRO A 174 -3.85 -16.06 13.66
C PRO A 174 -2.92 -15.64 12.53
N ARG A 175 -3.32 -15.97 11.30
CA ARG A 175 -2.71 -15.42 10.08
C ARG A 175 -3.49 -14.17 9.68
N TYR A 176 -3.10 -13.03 10.24
CA TYR A 176 -3.82 -11.75 10.07
C TYR A 176 -3.23 -10.84 8.99
N GLN A 177 -2.09 -11.20 8.40
CA GLN A 177 -1.45 -10.44 7.34
C GLN A 177 -0.85 -11.34 6.27
N GLY A 178 -0.52 -10.76 5.11
CA GLY A 178 0.19 -11.45 4.05
C GLY A 178 1.64 -11.73 4.38
N ALA A 179 2.41 -12.09 3.38
CA ALA A 179 3.84 -12.33 3.47
C ALA A 179 4.62 -11.28 2.67
N GLY A 180 5.94 -11.24 2.84
CA GLY A 180 6.84 -10.33 2.12
C GLY A 180 6.80 -8.91 2.66
N SER A 181 6.83 -7.93 1.78
CA SER A 181 6.92 -6.50 2.14
C SER A 181 5.71 -5.95 2.91
N SER A 182 4.58 -6.64 2.91
CA SER A 182 3.41 -6.27 3.70
C SER A 182 3.47 -6.73 5.16
N ALA A 183 4.44 -7.57 5.53
CA ALA A 183 4.59 -8.06 6.89
C ALA A 183 5.08 -6.96 7.83
N VAL A 184 4.34 -6.71 8.90
CA VAL A 184 4.66 -5.72 9.93
C VAL A 184 4.69 -6.37 11.31
N ASN A 185 5.49 -5.81 12.22
CA ASN A 185 5.53 -6.24 13.62
C ASN A 185 4.39 -5.56 14.38
N SER A 186 3.27 -6.24 14.51
CA SER A 186 2.09 -5.69 15.18
C SER A 186 2.33 -5.55 16.69
N ILE A 187 1.90 -4.41 17.25
CA ILE A 187 1.98 -4.14 18.71
C ILE A 187 0.98 -5.04 19.46
N LYS A 188 -0.20 -5.25 18.88
CA LYS A 188 -1.27 -6.09 19.46
C LYS A 188 -1.84 -6.99 18.40
N VAL A 189 -2.09 -8.24 18.78
CA VAL A 189 -2.76 -9.23 17.93
C VAL A 189 -3.75 -10.00 18.81
N ASP A 190 -5.02 -9.99 18.41
CA ASP A 190 -6.03 -10.82 19.03
C ASP A 190 -6.11 -12.17 18.33
N SER A 191 -6.21 -13.24 19.12
CA SER A 191 -6.52 -14.58 18.61
C SER A 191 -7.90 -15.01 19.10
N LEU A 192 -8.52 -15.96 18.40
CA LEU A 192 -9.81 -16.50 18.82
C LEU A 192 -9.74 -17.07 20.24
N LEU A 193 -8.71 -17.86 20.54
CA LEU A 193 -8.52 -18.45 21.88
C LEU A 193 -8.18 -17.39 22.93
N GLY A 194 -7.39 -16.37 22.57
CA GLY A 194 -7.06 -15.25 23.45
C GLY A 194 -8.27 -14.43 23.89
N CYS A 195 -9.24 -14.28 23.01
CA CYS A 195 -10.48 -13.55 23.26
C CYS A 195 -11.65 -14.44 23.71
N TRP A 196 -11.41 -15.73 23.93
CA TRP A 196 -12.49 -16.71 24.19
C TRP A 196 -13.41 -16.33 25.36
N ALA A 197 -12.85 -15.84 26.44
CA ALA A 197 -13.59 -15.44 27.62
C ALA A 197 -14.64 -14.35 27.34
N GLU A 198 -14.44 -13.55 26.29
CA GLU A 198 -15.38 -12.48 25.89
C GLU A 198 -16.59 -13.04 25.12
N SER A 199 -16.52 -14.29 24.62
CA SER A 199 -17.57 -14.88 23.79
C SER A 199 -18.80 -15.34 24.56
N GLY A 200 -18.66 -15.64 25.85
CA GLY A 200 -19.70 -16.28 26.67
C GLY A 200 -19.97 -17.74 26.31
N LEU A 201 -19.12 -18.38 25.48
CA LEU A 201 -19.23 -19.78 25.06
C LEU A 201 -18.40 -20.71 25.97
N GLU A 202 -18.77 -21.99 26.05
CA GLU A 202 -18.00 -23.01 26.77
C GLU A 202 -17.05 -23.73 25.80
N GLN A 203 -15.74 -23.56 25.98
CA GLN A 203 -14.75 -24.29 25.20
C GLN A 203 -14.58 -25.70 25.76
N VAL A 204 -14.91 -26.72 24.97
CA VAL A 204 -14.78 -28.14 25.39
C VAL A 204 -13.50 -28.81 24.85
N GLY A 205 -12.77 -28.15 23.96
CA GLY A 205 -11.49 -28.65 23.46
C GLY A 205 -10.89 -27.77 22.38
N PHE A 206 -9.59 -27.97 22.14
CA PHE A 206 -8.84 -27.38 21.05
C PHE A 206 -7.96 -28.42 20.36
N ALA A 207 -7.91 -28.40 19.05
CA ALA A 207 -6.97 -29.18 18.24
C ALA A 207 -6.43 -28.32 17.10
N ALA A 208 -5.12 -28.35 16.86
CA ALA A 208 -4.49 -27.60 15.79
C ALA A 208 -5.01 -28.02 14.39
N GLY A 209 -5.32 -29.30 14.20
CA GLY A 209 -5.89 -29.83 12.97
C GLY A 209 -4.92 -29.94 11.80
N PHE A 210 -3.87 -29.13 11.77
CA PHE A 210 -2.80 -29.18 10.77
C PHE A 210 -1.50 -28.61 11.33
N ASP A 211 -0.38 -28.95 10.70
CA ASP A 211 0.93 -28.36 10.96
C ASP A 211 1.14 -27.16 10.02
N ARG A 212 1.47 -26.00 10.56
CA ARG A 212 1.73 -24.77 9.80
C ARG A 212 2.86 -24.89 8.79
N GLN A 213 3.87 -25.69 9.11
CA GLN A 213 5.02 -25.90 8.23
C GLN A 213 4.74 -26.97 7.17
N GLY A 214 3.66 -27.71 7.32
CA GLY A 214 3.41 -28.94 6.56
C GLY A 214 4.34 -30.07 6.98
N THR A 215 3.87 -31.29 6.92
CA THR A 215 4.76 -32.46 6.92
C THR A 215 5.19 -32.73 5.49
N PRO A 216 6.49 -32.87 5.20
CA PRO A 216 6.97 -33.25 3.86
C PRO A 216 6.42 -34.59 3.41
#